data_51167ca009c8a7c635f3dcdc12d8d658
#
_entry.id   51167ca009c8a7c635f3dcdc12d8d658
#
_cell.length_a   1.000
_cell.length_b   1.000
_cell.length_c   1.000
_cell.angle_alpha   90.00
_cell.angle_beta   90.00
_cell.angle_gamma   90.00
#
_symmetry.space_group_name_H-M   'P 1'
#
loop_
_entity.id
_entity.type
_entity.pdbx_description
1 polymer ?
#
loop_
_entity_poly.entity_id
_entity_poly.type
_entity_poly.pdbx_seq_one_letter_code
_entity_poly.pdbx_strand_id
1 'polypeptide(L)'
;MADRNDKQKLSRRQLLRRGLQAGTGLALGGAAISLASKAAVAKGGSVWQIDPEKCVQCGNCATRCVLEPSAVKAVHAFAICGYCDLCTAYFDPQAEELTTGAENQLCPTGAIVRTYKKDPYYEYTIDEELCIGCGKCVDGCEAFGNGSLFLQVRHDRCVNCNDCAIARACPADAFRRVPADKPYLLKTPR
;
A
#
# COMPACT_ATOMS: atom_id res chain seq x y z
N MET A 1 -69.79 13.44 8.23
CA MET A 1 -69.85 12.61 7.00
C MET A 1 -69.36 13.44 5.87
N ALA A 2 -68.22 13.16 5.38
CA ALA A 2 -67.73 13.19 3.99
C ALA A 2 -66.23 13.23 4.01
N ASP A 3 -65.71 12.06 3.83
CA ASP A 3 -64.32 11.77 3.47
C ASP A 3 -64.05 12.36 2.08
N ARG A 4 -63.08 13.25 1.98
CA ARG A 4 -62.56 13.69 0.69
C ARG A 4 -61.05 13.35 0.61
N ASN A 5 -60.85 12.10 0.18
CA ASN A 5 -59.56 11.62 -0.29
C ASN A 5 -59.16 12.33 -1.58
N ASP A 6 -58.57 13.51 -1.46
CA ASP A 6 -58.03 14.26 -2.58
C ASP A 6 -56.65 13.72 -2.96
N LYS A 7 -56.65 12.70 -3.84
CA LYS A 7 -55.45 12.20 -4.49
C LYS A 7 -54.90 13.26 -5.45
N GLN A 8 -54.09 14.18 -4.95
CA GLN A 8 -53.36 15.13 -5.77
C GLN A 8 -52.53 14.39 -6.82
N LYS A 9 -53.02 14.33 -8.05
CA LYS A 9 -52.31 13.83 -9.23
C LYS A 9 -51.14 14.76 -9.52
N LEU A 10 -49.96 14.35 -9.13
CA LEU A 10 -48.73 15.07 -9.48
C LEU A 10 -48.54 15.11 -10.99
N SER A 11 -48.41 16.32 -11.55
CA SER A 11 -48.13 16.50 -12.97
C SER A 11 -46.73 15.95 -13.30
N ARG A 12 -46.56 15.40 -14.52
CA ARG A 12 -45.27 14.88 -15.00
C ARG A 12 -44.11 15.87 -14.80
N ARG A 13 -44.38 17.14 -14.92
CA ARG A 13 -43.41 18.22 -14.72
C ARG A 13 -43.01 18.39 -13.24
N GLN A 14 -43.93 18.22 -12.32
CA GLN A 14 -43.66 18.25 -10.87
C GLN A 14 -42.87 17.01 -10.41
N LEU A 15 -43.14 15.85 -10.99
CA LEU A 15 -42.40 14.63 -10.73
C LEU A 15 -40.96 14.75 -11.19
N LEU A 16 -40.71 15.26 -12.37
CA LEU A 16 -39.37 15.52 -12.92
C LEU A 16 -38.57 16.54 -12.08
N ARG A 17 -39.21 17.64 -11.67
CA ARG A 17 -38.54 18.61 -10.79
C ARG A 17 -38.18 18.03 -9.42
N ARG A 18 -39.07 17.25 -8.80
CA ARG A 18 -38.79 16.59 -7.51
C ARG A 18 -37.72 15.51 -7.65
N GLY A 19 -37.71 14.77 -8.75
CA GLY A 19 -36.67 13.79 -9.06
C GLY A 19 -35.29 14.44 -9.25
N LEU A 20 -35.22 15.57 -9.94
CA LEU A 20 -33.97 16.31 -10.15
C LEU A 20 -33.42 16.88 -8.83
N GLN A 21 -34.33 17.45 -7.98
CA GLN A 21 -33.92 17.97 -6.65
C GLN A 21 -33.46 16.88 -5.70
N ALA A 22 -34.09 15.68 -5.73
CA ALA A 22 -33.65 14.53 -4.94
C ALA A 22 -32.30 13.99 -5.42
N GLY A 23 -32.08 13.95 -6.75
CA GLY A 23 -30.83 13.49 -7.34
C GLY A 23 -29.64 14.39 -7.01
N THR A 24 -29.84 15.72 -7.07
CA THR A 24 -28.77 16.67 -6.68
C THR A 24 -28.46 16.63 -5.19
N GLY A 25 -29.46 16.45 -4.34
CA GLY A 25 -29.26 16.30 -2.89
C GLY A 25 -28.45 15.05 -2.53
N LEU A 26 -28.71 13.91 -3.19
CA LEU A 26 -27.97 12.67 -3.00
C LEU A 26 -26.51 12.75 -3.50
N ALA A 27 -26.29 13.39 -4.65
CA ALA A 27 -24.94 13.56 -5.19
C ALA A 27 -24.06 14.47 -4.32
N LEU A 28 -24.60 15.58 -3.82
CA LEU A 28 -23.90 16.50 -2.92
C LEU A 28 -23.69 15.88 -1.53
N GLY A 29 -24.66 15.15 -1.02
CA GLY A 29 -24.56 14.43 0.26
C GLY A 29 -23.50 13.31 0.22
N GLY A 30 -23.46 12.55 -0.88
CA GLY A 30 -22.44 11.48 -1.06
C GLY A 30 -21.03 12.02 -1.16
N ALA A 31 -20.83 13.13 -1.87
CA ALA A 31 -19.52 13.78 -1.96
C ALA A 31 -19.06 14.37 -0.61
N ALA A 32 -19.96 14.98 0.15
CA ALA A 32 -19.66 15.52 1.47
C ALA A 32 -19.28 14.42 2.48
N ILE A 33 -19.98 13.27 2.45
CA ILE A 33 -19.66 12.13 3.33
C ILE A 33 -18.32 11.53 2.97
N SER A 34 -17.96 11.41 1.68
CA SER A 34 -16.67 10.87 1.25
C SER A 34 -15.50 11.80 1.58
N LEU A 35 -15.69 13.12 1.52
CA LEU A 35 -14.70 14.12 1.93
C LEU A 35 -14.54 14.16 3.46
N ALA A 36 -15.65 14.03 4.21
CA ALA A 36 -15.62 14.00 5.67
C ALA A 36 -14.92 12.73 6.20
N SER A 37 -15.09 11.58 5.55
CA SER A 37 -14.39 10.35 5.94
C SER A 37 -12.89 10.44 5.71
N LYS A 38 -12.42 11.06 4.62
CA LYS A 38 -10.99 11.34 4.38
C LYS A 38 -10.42 12.38 5.38
N ALA A 39 -11.21 13.39 5.75
CA ALA A 39 -10.80 14.40 6.74
C ALA A 39 -10.81 13.86 8.18
N ALA A 40 -11.66 12.89 8.51
CA ALA A 40 -11.72 12.28 9.85
C ALA A 40 -10.51 11.39 10.14
N VAL A 41 -9.91 10.77 9.11
CA VAL A 41 -8.64 10.04 9.25
C VAL A 41 -7.47 10.99 9.55
N ALA A 42 -7.57 12.26 9.16
CA ALA A 42 -6.52 13.28 9.38
C ALA A 42 -6.53 13.93 10.78
N LYS A 43 -7.54 13.70 11.62
CA LYS A 43 -7.63 14.29 12.98
C LYS A 43 -7.64 13.20 14.06
N GLY A 44 -6.43 12.79 14.50
CA GLY A 44 -6.28 12.00 15.72
C GLY A 44 -6.56 10.49 15.60
N GLY A 45 -6.66 9.97 14.40
CA GLY A 45 -6.79 8.52 14.14
C GLY A 45 -5.47 7.77 14.24
N SER A 46 -5.53 6.44 14.23
CA SER A 46 -4.37 5.57 14.12
C SER A 46 -4.40 4.79 12.81
N VAL A 47 -3.23 4.51 12.26
CA VAL A 47 -3.05 3.75 11.02
C VAL A 47 -2.11 2.58 11.27
N TRP A 48 -2.21 1.55 10.43
CA TRP A 48 -1.32 0.41 10.49
C TRP A 48 0.03 0.73 9.87
N GLN A 49 1.12 0.33 10.54
CA GLN A 49 2.46 0.43 10.01
C GLN A 49 3.32 -0.75 10.47
N ILE A 50 4.39 -1.03 9.72
CA ILE A 50 5.37 -2.06 10.02
C ILE A 50 6.54 -1.41 10.76
N ASP A 51 6.94 -2.02 11.86
CA ASP A 51 8.18 -1.70 12.55
C ASP A 51 9.34 -2.39 11.80
N PRO A 52 10.21 -1.63 11.13
CA PRO A 52 11.27 -2.22 10.32
C PRO A 52 12.33 -2.97 11.14
N GLU A 53 12.49 -2.61 12.43
CA GLU A 53 13.45 -3.27 13.32
C GLU A 53 12.97 -4.64 13.82
N LYS A 54 11.65 -4.88 13.78
CA LYS A 54 11.03 -6.14 14.16
C LYS A 54 10.70 -7.05 12.99
N CYS A 55 10.68 -6.50 11.77
CA CYS A 55 10.22 -7.21 10.59
C CYS A 55 11.20 -8.36 10.23
N VAL A 56 10.68 -9.56 10.13
CA VAL A 56 11.45 -10.78 9.77
C VAL A 56 11.14 -11.25 8.34
N GLN A 57 10.65 -10.41 7.48
CA GLN A 57 10.42 -10.62 6.04
C GLN A 57 9.64 -11.91 5.68
N CYS A 58 8.78 -12.39 6.57
CA CYS A 58 8.09 -13.69 6.48
C CYS A 58 7.13 -13.86 5.28
N GLY A 59 6.88 -12.81 4.48
CA GLY A 59 6.01 -12.85 3.30
C GLY A 59 4.49 -12.75 3.58
N ASN A 60 4.03 -12.81 4.82
CA ASN A 60 2.61 -12.75 5.16
C ASN A 60 1.91 -11.45 4.69
N CYS A 61 2.66 -10.36 4.53
CA CYS A 61 2.12 -9.10 4.01
C CYS A 61 1.58 -9.23 2.60
N ALA A 62 2.19 -10.07 1.76
CA ALA A 62 1.73 -10.31 0.39
C ALA A 62 0.45 -11.15 0.33
N THR A 63 0.29 -12.12 1.25
CA THR A 63 -0.75 -13.16 1.15
C THR A 63 -1.94 -12.95 2.09
N ARG A 64 -1.80 -12.11 3.12
CA ARG A 64 -2.84 -11.87 4.13
C ARG A 64 -3.54 -10.53 4.00
N CYS A 65 -3.06 -9.63 3.14
CA CYS A 65 -3.75 -8.38 2.87
C CYS A 65 -5.10 -8.66 2.19
N VAL A 66 -6.12 -7.86 2.54
CA VAL A 66 -7.43 -7.91 1.87
C VAL A 66 -7.41 -7.27 0.48
N LEU A 67 -6.33 -6.55 0.16
CA LEU A 67 -6.12 -5.89 -1.13
C LEU A 67 -5.18 -6.73 -2.00
N GLU A 68 -5.42 -6.69 -3.31
CA GLU A 68 -4.57 -7.32 -4.30
C GLU A 68 -4.26 -6.30 -5.42
N PRO A 69 -2.99 -5.91 -5.59
CA PRO A 69 -1.85 -6.24 -4.75
C PRO A 69 -1.91 -5.60 -3.35
N SER A 70 -1.17 -6.17 -2.40
CA SER A 70 -1.10 -5.70 -1.01
C SER A 70 -0.75 -4.20 -0.91
N ALA A 71 -1.31 -3.51 0.11
CA ALA A 71 -0.93 -2.15 0.45
C ALA A 71 0.49 -2.03 1.05
N VAL A 72 1.13 -3.16 1.39
CA VAL A 72 2.51 -3.19 1.83
C VAL A 72 3.44 -3.19 0.63
N LYS A 73 4.43 -2.31 0.66
CA LYS A 73 5.42 -2.15 -0.41
C LYS A 73 6.82 -2.15 0.17
N ALA A 74 7.80 -2.59 -0.63
CA ALA A 74 9.20 -2.39 -0.30
C ALA A 74 9.58 -0.95 -0.61
N VAL A 75 10.37 -0.33 0.27
CA VAL A 75 10.85 1.04 0.10
C VAL A 75 12.33 1.14 0.48
N HIS A 76 13.00 2.16 -0.05
CA HIS A 76 14.39 2.46 0.27
C HIS A 76 14.49 3.29 1.55
N ALA A 77 15.38 2.90 2.48
CA ALA A 77 15.67 3.68 3.69
C ALA A 77 16.49 4.94 3.39
N PHE A 78 17.33 4.89 2.35
CA PHE A 78 18.25 5.97 1.98
C PHE A 78 18.14 6.30 0.49
N ALA A 79 18.37 7.58 0.16
CA ALA A 79 18.38 8.04 -1.24
C ALA A 79 19.50 7.39 -2.06
N ILE A 80 20.62 7.03 -1.42
CA ILE A 80 21.76 6.37 -2.10
C ILE A 80 21.47 4.89 -2.41
N CYS A 81 20.53 4.27 -1.73
CA CYS A 81 20.09 2.92 -2.10
C CYS A 81 19.44 2.99 -3.48
N GLY A 82 19.83 2.12 -4.36
CA GLY A 82 19.36 2.13 -5.74
C GLY A 82 20.45 2.40 -6.77
N TYR A 83 21.65 2.80 -6.34
CA TYR A 83 22.80 3.00 -7.21
C TYR A 83 23.92 2.02 -6.85
N CYS A 84 23.86 0.82 -7.42
CA CYS A 84 24.84 -0.25 -7.21
C CYS A 84 25.25 -0.88 -8.55
N ASP A 85 26.44 -1.43 -8.63
CA ASP A 85 26.85 -2.33 -9.72
C ASP A 85 26.16 -3.70 -9.56
N LEU A 86 26.08 -4.18 -8.33
CA LEU A 86 25.40 -5.42 -7.96
C LEU A 86 24.43 -5.16 -6.79
N CYS A 87 23.14 -5.36 -7.04
CA CYS A 87 22.10 -5.22 -6.01
C CYS A 87 21.62 -6.60 -5.53
N THR A 88 21.89 -6.95 -4.28
CA THR A 88 21.48 -8.22 -3.68
C THR A 88 19.98 -8.33 -3.42
N ALA A 89 19.25 -7.22 -3.52
CA ALA A 89 17.79 -7.21 -3.51
C ALA A 89 17.18 -7.49 -4.89
N TYR A 90 17.95 -7.31 -5.96
CA TYR A 90 17.54 -7.56 -7.34
C TYR A 90 17.93 -8.96 -7.79
N PHE A 91 19.18 -9.32 -7.61
CA PHE A 91 19.69 -10.64 -7.96
C PHE A 91 19.47 -11.64 -6.83
N ASP A 92 19.17 -12.88 -7.18
CA ASP A 92 19.15 -13.98 -6.23
C ASP A 92 20.59 -14.42 -5.91
N PRO A 93 21.10 -14.16 -4.69
CA PRO A 93 22.47 -14.54 -4.32
C PRO A 93 22.63 -16.04 -4.13
N GLN A 94 21.54 -16.80 -4.08
CA GLN A 94 21.52 -18.26 -3.88
C GLN A 94 20.97 -18.99 -5.11
N ALA A 95 21.04 -18.38 -6.28
CA ALA A 95 20.60 -19.02 -7.51
C ALA A 95 21.32 -20.34 -7.74
N GLU A 96 20.58 -21.40 -8.05
CA GLU A 96 21.12 -22.74 -8.30
C GLU A 96 22.00 -22.78 -9.56
N GLU A 97 21.67 -21.95 -10.55
CA GLU A 97 22.39 -21.81 -11.82
C GLU A 97 22.70 -20.33 -12.08
N LEU A 98 23.94 -20.03 -12.45
CA LEU A 98 24.35 -18.70 -12.93
C LEU A 98 24.03 -18.60 -14.42
N THR A 99 22.77 -18.36 -14.72
CA THR A 99 22.30 -18.03 -16.06
C THR A 99 22.45 -16.53 -16.35
N THR A 100 21.88 -16.03 -17.42
CA THR A 100 21.90 -14.59 -17.68
C THR A 100 21.19 -13.82 -16.56
N GLY A 101 21.72 -12.69 -16.13
CA GLY A 101 21.26 -11.96 -14.94
C GLY A 101 19.77 -11.55 -14.92
N ALA A 102 19.04 -11.77 -16.02
CA ALA A 102 17.59 -11.56 -16.10
C ALA A 102 16.78 -12.70 -15.48
N GLU A 103 17.31 -13.93 -15.45
CA GLU A 103 16.61 -15.13 -14.99
C GLU A 103 16.70 -15.34 -13.47
N ASN A 104 17.69 -14.71 -12.85
CA ASN A 104 17.96 -14.85 -11.41
C ASN A 104 17.48 -13.64 -10.61
N GLN A 105 16.34 -13.06 -10.98
CA GLN A 105 15.75 -11.97 -10.21
C GLN A 105 15.10 -12.51 -8.93
N LEU A 106 15.44 -11.91 -7.80
CA LEU A 106 14.86 -12.27 -6.51
C LEU A 106 13.36 -11.89 -6.43
N CYS A 107 12.94 -10.85 -7.14
CA CYS A 107 11.56 -10.38 -7.12
C CYS A 107 10.64 -11.25 -7.99
N PRO A 108 9.62 -11.94 -7.41
CA PRO A 108 8.74 -12.84 -8.16
C PRO A 108 7.80 -12.13 -9.14
N THR A 109 7.61 -10.81 -8.96
CA THR A 109 6.72 -10.00 -9.82
C THR A 109 7.48 -9.04 -10.73
N GLY A 110 8.82 -9.06 -10.69
CA GLY A 110 9.64 -8.12 -11.48
C GLY A 110 9.48 -6.65 -11.05
N ALA A 111 9.01 -6.40 -9.82
CA ALA A 111 8.77 -5.04 -9.33
C ALA A 111 10.04 -4.20 -9.15
N ILE A 112 11.23 -4.79 -9.15
CA ILE A 112 12.48 -4.05 -9.10
C ILE A 112 12.97 -3.84 -10.53
N VAL A 113 13.01 -2.58 -10.95
CA VAL A 113 13.46 -2.17 -12.29
C VAL A 113 14.91 -1.77 -12.21
N ARG A 114 15.76 -2.36 -13.07
CA ARG A 114 17.17 -2.04 -13.22
C ARG A 114 17.38 -1.18 -14.44
N THR A 115 17.95 0.01 -14.27
CA THR A 115 18.24 0.94 -15.35
C THR A 115 19.72 1.31 -15.36
N TYR A 116 20.40 1.13 -16.50
CA TYR A 116 21.81 1.53 -16.64
C TYR A 116 21.95 3.05 -16.49
N LYS A 117 22.92 3.50 -15.71
CA LYS A 117 23.26 4.93 -15.54
C LYS A 117 24.63 5.25 -16.09
N LYS A 118 25.67 4.64 -15.56
CA LYS A 118 27.05 4.77 -16.01
C LYS A 118 27.85 3.57 -15.50
N ASP A 119 28.87 3.18 -16.19
CA ASP A 119 29.76 2.09 -15.77
C ASP A 119 30.45 2.39 -14.41
N PRO A 120 30.40 1.49 -13.44
CA PRO A 120 29.71 0.19 -13.41
C PRO A 120 28.28 0.23 -12.83
N TYR A 121 27.67 1.42 -12.64
CA TYR A 121 26.48 1.62 -11.82
C TYR A 121 25.16 1.52 -12.58
N TYR A 122 24.20 0.90 -11.93
CA TYR A 122 22.80 0.84 -12.31
C TYR A 122 21.92 1.50 -11.25
N GLU A 123 20.82 2.07 -11.66
CA GLU A 123 19.75 2.50 -10.77
C GLU A 123 18.72 1.36 -10.59
N TYR A 124 18.34 1.13 -9.34
CA TYR A 124 17.31 0.16 -8.98
C TYR A 124 16.14 0.90 -8.35
N THR A 125 14.98 0.82 -8.98
CA THR A 125 13.74 1.44 -8.49
C THR A 125 12.69 0.37 -8.25
N ILE A 126 11.72 0.66 -7.38
CA ILE A 126 10.63 -0.26 -7.08
C ILE A 126 9.36 0.26 -7.73
N ASP A 127 8.80 -0.53 -8.64
CA ASP A 127 7.44 -0.31 -9.15
C ASP A 127 6.44 -0.78 -8.10
N GLU A 128 5.78 0.16 -7.44
CA GLU A 128 4.82 -0.12 -6.38
C GLU A 128 3.54 -0.79 -6.88
N GLU A 129 3.19 -0.65 -8.17
CA GLU A 129 2.03 -1.33 -8.75
C GLU A 129 2.27 -2.84 -8.85
N LEU A 130 3.50 -3.24 -9.22
CA LEU A 130 3.89 -4.63 -9.31
C LEU A 130 4.32 -5.23 -7.96
N CYS A 131 4.73 -4.40 -7.00
CA CYS A 131 5.19 -4.87 -5.70
C CYS A 131 4.04 -5.45 -4.88
N ILE A 132 4.16 -6.70 -4.46
CA ILE A 132 3.18 -7.39 -3.61
C ILE A 132 3.53 -7.36 -2.11
N GLY A 133 4.69 -6.79 -1.72
CA GLY A 133 5.11 -6.73 -0.32
C GLY A 133 5.58 -8.07 0.26
N CYS A 134 6.13 -8.96 -0.55
CA CYS A 134 6.57 -10.30 -0.12
C CYS A 134 7.82 -10.30 0.78
N GLY A 135 8.63 -9.23 0.75
CA GLY A 135 9.80 -9.07 1.61
C GLY A 135 11.09 -9.71 1.09
N LYS A 136 11.08 -10.51 0.01
CA LYS A 136 12.30 -11.20 -0.49
C LYS A 136 13.46 -10.24 -0.78
N CYS A 137 13.18 -9.11 -1.40
CA CYS A 137 14.21 -8.09 -1.68
C CYS A 137 14.76 -7.44 -0.40
N VAL A 138 13.95 -7.33 0.65
CA VAL A 138 14.39 -6.83 1.96
C VAL A 138 15.30 -7.83 2.62
N ASP A 139 14.93 -9.10 2.60
CA ASP A 139 15.75 -10.21 3.13
C ASP A 139 17.11 -10.30 2.40
N GLY A 140 17.12 -10.31 1.07
CA GLY A 140 18.35 -10.30 0.28
C GLY A 140 19.23 -9.09 0.53
N CYS A 141 18.63 -7.90 0.67
CA CYS A 141 19.35 -6.67 1.00
C CYS A 141 19.92 -6.68 2.42
N GLU A 142 19.22 -7.28 3.38
CA GLU A 142 19.68 -7.36 4.77
C GLU A 142 20.79 -8.42 4.93
N ALA A 143 20.65 -9.57 4.29
CA ALA A 143 21.59 -10.68 4.41
C ALA A 143 22.90 -10.42 3.65
N PHE A 144 22.86 -9.82 2.46
CA PHE A 144 24.00 -9.72 1.55
C PHE A 144 24.33 -8.30 1.10
N GLY A 145 23.49 -7.31 1.44
CA GLY A 145 23.64 -5.92 1.06
C GLY A 145 23.84 -4.98 2.24
N ASN A 146 23.39 -3.73 2.09
CA ASN A 146 23.53 -2.70 3.11
C ASN A 146 22.31 -2.57 4.04
N GLY A 147 21.30 -3.42 3.88
CA GLY A 147 20.09 -3.40 4.69
C GLY A 147 19.20 -2.18 4.51
N SER A 148 19.34 -1.41 3.43
CA SER A 148 18.59 -0.15 3.24
C SER A 148 17.12 -0.37 2.88
N LEU A 149 16.74 -1.54 2.35
CA LEU A 149 15.35 -1.83 2.03
C LEU A 149 14.57 -2.23 3.27
N PHE A 150 13.29 -1.86 3.30
CA PHE A 150 12.36 -2.31 4.33
C PHE A 150 10.92 -2.31 3.79
N LEU A 151 10.01 -2.97 4.49
CA LEU A 151 8.60 -2.98 4.16
C LEU A 151 7.87 -1.84 4.87
N GLN A 152 6.94 -1.21 4.15
CA GLN A 152 6.14 -0.10 4.63
C GLN A 152 4.69 -0.23 4.16
N VAL A 153 3.73 0.17 4.99
CA VAL A 153 2.33 0.29 4.58
C VAL A 153 2.14 1.61 3.83
N ARG A 154 1.60 1.53 2.62
CA ARG A 154 1.21 2.71 1.84
C ARG A 154 -0.21 3.13 2.24
N HIS A 155 -0.32 4.25 2.94
CA HIS A 155 -1.59 4.70 3.53
C HIS A 155 -2.57 5.25 2.49
N ASP A 156 -2.10 5.66 1.32
CA ASP A 156 -2.91 6.01 0.16
C ASP A 156 -3.64 4.81 -0.45
N ARG A 157 -3.13 3.60 -0.22
CA ARG A 157 -3.71 2.33 -0.69
C ARG A 157 -4.42 1.55 0.44
N CYS A 158 -3.91 1.63 1.66
CA CYS A 158 -4.42 0.86 2.80
C CYS A 158 -5.82 1.32 3.22
N VAL A 159 -6.77 0.39 3.30
CA VAL A 159 -8.15 0.67 3.77
C VAL A 159 -8.27 0.73 5.29
N ASN A 160 -7.17 0.62 6.01
CA ASN A 160 -7.08 0.76 7.47
C ASN A 160 -8.07 -0.12 8.25
N CYS A 161 -8.14 -1.41 7.91
CA CYS A 161 -9.03 -2.38 8.56
C CYS A 161 -8.92 -2.31 10.10
N ASN A 162 -10.05 -2.38 10.82
CA ASN A 162 -10.04 -2.41 12.28
C ASN A 162 -9.31 -3.64 12.82
N ASP A 163 -9.56 -4.81 12.22
CA ASP A 163 -8.87 -6.08 12.48
C ASP A 163 -8.05 -6.44 11.23
N CYS A 164 -6.76 -6.18 11.27
CA CYS A 164 -5.87 -6.40 10.14
C CYS A 164 -5.38 -7.85 10.11
N ALA A 165 -5.69 -8.58 9.05
CA ALA A 165 -5.28 -9.97 8.87
C ALA A 165 -3.75 -10.14 8.81
N ILE A 166 -3.02 -9.13 8.31
CA ILE A 166 -1.54 -9.14 8.34
C ILE A 166 -1.06 -9.05 9.79
N ALA A 167 -1.61 -8.12 10.59
CA ALA A 167 -1.20 -7.94 11.98
C ALA A 167 -1.41 -9.22 12.80
N ARG A 168 -2.54 -9.91 12.59
CA ARG A 168 -2.82 -11.20 13.24
C ARG A 168 -1.89 -12.32 12.83
N ALA A 169 -1.41 -12.29 11.59
CA ALA A 169 -0.54 -13.33 11.03
C ALA A 169 0.96 -13.01 11.18
N CYS A 170 1.32 -11.83 11.70
CA CYS A 170 2.71 -11.40 11.82
C CYS A 170 3.42 -12.14 12.96
N PRO A 171 4.42 -13.01 12.68
CA PRO A 171 5.07 -13.82 13.71
C PRO A 171 5.98 -12.98 14.63
N ALA A 172 6.43 -11.80 14.16
CA ALA A 172 7.34 -10.92 14.90
C ALA A 172 6.64 -9.76 15.57
N ASP A 173 5.29 -9.69 15.52
CA ASP A 173 4.50 -8.55 16.02
C ASP A 173 5.03 -7.19 15.52
N ALA A 174 5.49 -7.18 14.27
CA ALA A 174 6.04 -5.98 13.64
C ALA A 174 4.94 -5.03 13.13
N PHE A 175 3.72 -5.55 12.92
CA PHE A 175 2.60 -4.81 12.34
C PHE A 175 1.79 -4.17 13.46
N ARG A 176 1.87 -2.85 13.63
CA ARG A 176 1.26 -2.15 14.76
C ARG A 176 0.53 -0.87 14.34
N ARG A 177 -0.36 -0.39 15.21
CA ARG A 177 -1.00 0.92 15.05
C ARG A 177 -0.06 2.04 15.48
N VAL A 178 0.02 3.08 14.65
CA VAL A 178 0.75 4.32 14.91
C VAL A 178 -0.16 5.53 14.72
N PRO A 179 0.15 6.68 15.34
CA PRO A 179 -0.61 7.90 15.12
C PRO A 179 -0.63 8.32 13.65
N ALA A 180 -1.79 8.74 13.14
CA ALA A 180 -1.94 9.11 11.73
C ALA A 180 -1.18 10.39 11.33
N ASP A 181 -0.82 11.24 12.29
CA ASP A 181 0.01 12.42 12.08
C ASP A 181 1.51 12.09 11.93
N LYS A 182 1.94 10.90 12.42
CA LYS A 182 3.30 10.37 12.29
C LYS A 182 3.27 8.91 11.82
N PRO A 183 2.81 8.66 10.59
CA PRO A 183 2.45 7.31 10.16
C PRO A 183 3.64 6.46 9.73
N TYR A 184 4.83 7.03 9.60
CA TYR A 184 5.99 6.34 9.07
C TYR A 184 7.01 6.02 10.16
N LEU A 185 7.42 4.75 10.21
CA LEU A 185 8.53 4.27 11.01
C LEU A 185 9.71 4.08 10.07
N LEU A 186 10.81 4.77 10.35
CA LEU A 186 12.02 4.70 9.54
C LEU A 186 12.95 3.62 10.09
N LYS A 187 13.65 2.94 9.18
CA LYS A 187 14.72 2.00 9.55
C LYS A 187 15.93 2.80 10.03
N THR A 188 16.51 2.38 11.16
CA THR A 188 17.74 2.99 11.67
C THR A 188 18.93 2.48 10.84
N PRO A 189 19.87 3.35 10.43
CA PRO A 189 21.12 2.92 9.80
C PRO A 189 21.90 1.99 10.74
N ARG A 190 22.37 0.86 10.22
CA ARG A 190 23.31 -0.01 10.92
C ARG A 190 24.73 0.41 10.64
#